data_a7fd65a45e85bf3a5cc3c4b34c07bc03
#
_entry.id   a7fd65a45e85bf3a5cc3c4b34c07bc03
#
_cell.length_a   1.000
_cell.length_b   1.000
_cell.length_c   1.000
_cell.angle_alpha   90.00
_cell.angle_beta   90.00
_cell.angle_gamma   90.00
#
_symmetry.space_group_name_H-M   'P 1'
#
loop_
_entity.id
_entity.type
_entity.pdbx_description
1 polymer ?
#
loop_
_entity_poly.entity_id
_entity_poly.type
_entity_poly.pdbx_seq_one_letter_code
_entity_poly.pdbx_strand_id
1 'polypeptide(L)'
;MASIKIRIFLAVYLFLNLISFKVIAQYNGDNWVFGDSCGLSFNSIGIDSIFQSSMNARGSCTSIADAQGQLLFYASTPEVSIFLSPIQEMGVVYNKNHSIMQNGLYIKTSAWYNEMVILPDPGGNNQFYLFGAGVTTTTNPGLRFSKVDLNQDGGLGAVTIKNVMIDPLPINDGLKAIRHGNGRDWWLLYKHSDFLSDTIQTLLITPYGVFNQSPQKIGALVESGFYRFSVNPTGNLVAATSTYGRLELFDFDRCTGLFSNHRIIRQVPSPPTDDKDNFWTSEFSNNGRYLYVATANYTCYLFQFDLLATNIFSTRVLLDSSDVPLAPASALKRGPDNKIYRSIAWNDGLTFNYPYNDSAYNIYNTHLSVINSPDSAGLACDYQPFSVYLPNCRTYLGLPNNPDYSLGTIIGSPCDTLTVGMYENETEEQDNLVIAPNPFSSRFKVSLKQGSFPSQVNYQIYNLQGQKVAQGKLVNQFENYIELENVNSGMYLLQLEMGRESSKKVFRKKIVNE
;
A
#
# COMPACT_ATOMS: atom_id res chain seq x y z
N MET A 1 -45.85 -31.46 -20.72
CA MET A 1 -45.53 -30.74 -19.45
C MET A 1 -44.10 -30.96 -18.93
N ALA A 2 -43.46 -32.10 -19.12
CA ALA A 2 -42.05 -32.33 -18.70
C ALA A 2 -41.00 -31.49 -19.47
N SER A 3 -41.22 -31.29 -20.79
CA SER A 3 -40.25 -30.54 -21.64
C SER A 3 -40.19 -29.03 -21.33
N ILE A 4 -41.23 -28.42 -20.80
CA ILE A 4 -41.28 -27.00 -20.42
C ILE A 4 -40.59 -26.78 -19.09
N LYS A 5 -40.71 -27.70 -18.12
CA LYS A 5 -40.02 -27.61 -16.82
C LYS A 5 -38.50 -27.73 -16.96
N ILE A 6 -38.00 -28.57 -17.87
CA ILE A 6 -36.56 -28.73 -18.16
C ILE A 6 -35.98 -27.45 -18.81
N ARG A 7 -36.73 -26.82 -19.71
CA ARG A 7 -36.27 -25.56 -20.34
C ARG A 7 -36.20 -24.37 -19.36
N ILE A 8 -37.15 -24.31 -18.41
CA ILE A 8 -37.16 -23.29 -17.36
C ILE A 8 -36.00 -23.53 -16.38
N PHE A 9 -35.73 -24.80 -16.01
CA PHE A 9 -34.62 -25.14 -15.12
C PHE A 9 -33.24 -24.85 -15.78
N LEU A 10 -33.08 -25.13 -17.08
CA LEU A 10 -31.86 -24.79 -17.81
C LEU A 10 -31.68 -23.28 -17.98
N ALA A 11 -32.77 -22.53 -18.21
CA ALA A 11 -32.71 -21.07 -18.33
C ALA A 11 -32.37 -20.41 -16.98
N VAL A 12 -32.90 -20.90 -15.87
CA VAL A 12 -32.57 -20.41 -14.52
C VAL A 12 -31.14 -20.79 -14.14
N TYR A 13 -30.66 -21.99 -14.51
CA TYR A 13 -29.28 -22.41 -14.27
C TYR A 13 -28.27 -21.63 -15.12
N LEU A 14 -28.61 -21.29 -16.38
CA LEU A 14 -27.81 -20.40 -17.22
C LEU A 14 -27.83 -18.95 -16.74
N PHE A 15 -28.95 -18.47 -16.19
CA PHE A 15 -29.06 -17.12 -15.66
C PHE A 15 -28.31 -16.97 -14.32
N LEU A 16 -28.29 -18.01 -13.49
CA LEU A 16 -27.50 -18.05 -12.25
C LEU A 16 -25.98 -18.13 -12.49
N ASN A 17 -25.54 -18.68 -13.62
CA ASN A 17 -24.12 -18.70 -14.01
C ASN A 17 -23.65 -17.43 -14.74
N LEU A 18 -24.56 -16.49 -15.07
CA LEU A 18 -24.22 -15.20 -15.66
C LEU A 18 -24.11 -14.08 -14.62
N ILE A 19 -24.43 -14.37 -13.35
CA ILE A 19 -24.05 -13.47 -12.25
C ILE A 19 -22.62 -13.84 -11.85
N SER A 20 -21.67 -13.60 -12.73
CA SER A 20 -20.29 -13.42 -12.31
C SER A 20 -20.28 -12.17 -11.42
N PHE A 21 -20.19 -12.38 -10.11
CA PHE A 21 -19.72 -11.32 -9.23
C PHE A 21 -18.36 -10.86 -9.79
N LYS A 22 -18.37 -9.75 -10.52
CA LYS A 22 -17.13 -9.02 -10.75
C LYS A 22 -16.69 -8.59 -9.35
N VAL A 23 -15.75 -9.33 -8.79
CA VAL A 23 -14.87 -8.77 -7.78
C VAL A 23 -14.25 -7.58 -8.49
N ILE A 24 -14.70 -6.39 -8.17
CA ILE A 24 -14.09 -5.17 -8.68
C ILE A 24 -12.72 -5.16 -8.00
N ALA A 25 -11.70 -5.61 -8.73
CA ALA A 25 -10.33 -5.41 -8.32
C ALA A 25 -10.14 -3.90 -8.12
N GLN A 26 -9.63 -3.49 -6.98
CA GLN A 26 -9.29 -2.08 -6.77
C GLN A 26 -8.02 -1.77 -7.58
N TYR A 27 -8.17 -1.16 -8.75
CA TYR A 27 -7.06 -0.84 -9.67
C TYR A 27 -6.27 0.42 -9.28
N ASN A 28 -6.14 0.73 -8.01
CA ASN A 28 -5.49 1.95 -7.53
C ASN A 28 -4.00 2.08 -7.92
N GLY A 29 -3.39 1.01 -8.44
CA GLY A 29 -1.99 0.95 -8.88
C GLY A 29 -1.76 1.08 -10.38
N ASP A 30 -2.80 1.24 -11.21
CA ASP A 30 -2.73 1.17 -12.68
C ASP A 30 -2.06 2.38 -13.34
N ASN A 31 -1.80 3.45 -12.60
CA ASN A 31 -1.07 4.60 -13.10
C ASN A 31 0.24 4.78 -12.34
N TRP A 32 1.33 4.81 -13.07
CA TRP A 32 2.64 5.15 -12.56
C TRP A 32 3.06 6.53 -13.07
N VAL A 33 3.45 7.40 -12.16
CA VAL A 33 4.00 8.72 -12.50
C VAL A 33 5.36 8.83 -11.82
N PHE A 34 6.43 9.08 -12.59
CA PHE A 34 7.81 8.99 -12.11
C PHE A 34 8.79 9.81 -12.97
N GLY A 35 10.01 9.92 -12.49
CA GLY A 35 11.13 10.52 -13.21
C GLY A 35 10.89 11.97 -13.61
N ASP A 36 11.30 12.32 -14.81
CA ASP A 36 11.10 13.61 -15.42
C ASP A 36 9.97 13.51 -16.44
N SER A 37 8.78 13.89 -15.99
CA SER A 37 7.53 13.97 -16.77
C SER A 37 6.93 12.66 -17.25
N CYS A 38 7.41 11.48 -16.80
CA CYS A 38 6.89 10.20 -17.24
C CYS A 38 5.58 9.81 -16.54
N GLY A 39 4.64 9.28 -17.33
CA GLY A 39 3.43 8.61 -16.87
C GLY A 39 3.15 7.36 -17.68
N LEU A 40 2.79 6.26 -17.00
CA LEU A 40 2.32 5.00 -17.59
C LEU A 40 0.94 4.69 -17.08
N SER A 41 0.04 4.32 -17.98
CA SER A 41 -1.24 3.70 -17.64
C SER A 41 -1.18 2.23 -18.01
N PHE A 42 -1.68 1.36 -17.14
CA PHE A 42 -1.71 -0.08 -17.34
C PHE A 42 -3.14 -0.59 -17.51
N ASN A 43 -3.26 -1.68 -18.24
CA ASN A 43 -4.41 -2.55 -18.23
C ASN A 43 -3.98 -3.99 -17.87
N SER A 44 -4.88 -4.95 -17.90
CA SER A 44 -4.58 -6.34 -17.53
C SER A 44 -3.59 -7.07 -18.47
N ILE A 45 -3.23 -6.47 -19.60
CA ILE A 45 -2.35 -7.07 -20.62
C ILE A 45 -0.96 -6.45 -20.57
N GLY A 46 -0.86 -5.16 -20.22
CA GLY A 46 0.40 -4.42 -20.21
C GLY A 46 0.21 -2.91 -20.13
N ILE A 47 1.22 -2.19 -20.58
CA ILE A 47 1.14 -0.73 -20.71
C ILE A 47 0.11 -0.40 -21.78
N ASP A 48 -0.95 0.31 -21.37
CA ASP A 48 -2.02 0.77 -22.24
C ASP A 48 -1.64 2.08 -22.94
N SER A 49 -1.09 3.01 -22.19
CA SER A 49 -0.65 4.29 -22.72
C SER A 49 0.53 4.89 -21.94
N ILE A 50 1.28 5.73 -22.61
CA ILE A 50 2.35 6.54 -22.02
C ILE A 50 1.94 8.00 -22.17
N PHE A 51 1.95 8.74 -21.07
CA PHE A 51 1.52 10.13 -21.04
C PHE A 51 2.57 11.03 -20.37
N GLN A 52 2.49 12.31 -20.64
CA GLN A 52 3.32 13.31 -19.96
C GLN A 52 2.64 13.80 -18.69
N SER A 53 3.45 14.02 -17.66
CA SER A 53 3.01 14.56 -16.37
C SER A 53 3.84 15.80 -16.02
N SER A 54 3.51 16.45 -14.90
CA SER A 54 4.34 17.50 -14.31
C SER A 54 5.31 16.96 -13.24
N MET A 55 5.52 15.62 -13.21
CA MET A 55 6.45 15.00 -12.27
C MET A 55 7.88 15.50 -12.54
N ASN A 56 8.57 15.78 -11.46
CA ASN A 56 10.01 15.97 -11.45
C ASN A 56 10.52 15.25 -10.20
N ALA A 57 11.03 14.04 -10.36
CA ALA A 57 11.45 13.20 -9.25
C ALA A 57 12.70 12.42 -9.58
N ARG A 58 13.73 12.59 -8.77
CA ARG A 58 14.92 11.74 -8.83
C ARG A 58 14.59 10.29 -8.49
N GLY A 59 13.91 10.07 -7.36
CA GLY A 59 13.51 8.75 -6.87
C GLY A 59 12.20 8.79 -6.10
N SER A 60 12.05 9.74 -5.19
CA SER A 60 10.90 9.86 -4.29
C SER A 60 9.65 10.30 -5.03
N CYS A 61 8.82 9.34 -5.41
CA CYS A 61 7.56 9.56 -6.10
C CYS A 61 6.53 8.49 -5.74
N THR A 62 5.26 8.85 -5.87
CA THR A 62 4.11 7.96 -5.64
C THR A 62 2.89 8.49 -6.39
N SER A 63 2.02 7.59 -6.85
CA SER A 63 0.80 7.92 -7.57
C SER A 63 -0.35 7.01 -7.17
N ILE A 64 -1.58 7.45 -7.34
CA ILE A 64 -2.76 6.65 -7.04
C ILE A 64 -3.85 6.87 -8.09
N ALA A 65 -4.56 5.79 -8.42
CA ALA A 65 -5.71 5.79 -9.30
C ALA A 65 -6.97 5.36 -8.55
N ASP A 66 -8.14 5.63 -9.13
CA ASP A 66 -9.42 5.11 -8.64
C ASP A 66 -9.62 3.62 -9.00
N ALA A 67 -10.76 3.06 -8.61
CA ALA A 67 -11.11 1.68 -8.89
C ALA A 67 -11.37 1.39 -10.39
N GLN A 68 -11.44 2.41 -11.22
CA GLN A 68 -11.57 2.35 -12.67
C GLN A 68 -10.24 2.56 -13.40
N GLY A 69 -9.13 2.69 -12.63
CA GLY A 69 -7.81 2.94 -13.17
C GLY A 69 -7.57 4.37 -13.64
N GLN A 70 -8.42 5.34 -13.25
CA GLN A 70 -8.20 6.74 -13.60
C GLN A 70 -7.27 7.42 -12.58
N LEU A 71 -6.28 8.14 -13.04
CA LEU A 71 -5.36 8.87 -12.18
C LEU A 71 -6.11 9.85 -11.28
N LEU A 72 -5.91 9.75 -9.97
CA LEU A 72 -6.48 10.67 -8.98
C LEU A 72 -5.53 11.82 -8.67
N PHE A 73 -4.32 11.50 -8.25
CA PHE A 73 -3.25 12.46 -7.94
C PHE A 73 -1.92 11.74 -7.78
N TYR A 74 -0.85 12.50 -7.71
CA TYR A 74 0.50 12.00 -7.50
C TYR A 74 1.35 13.00 -6.73
N ALA A 75 2.44 12.54 -6.17
CA ALA A 75 3.36 13.37 -5.39
C ALA A 75 4.82 12.99 -5.66
N SER A 76 5.68 13.98 -5.59
CA SER A 76 7.12 13.80 -5.71
C SER A 76 7.89 14.80 -4.85
N THR A 77 9.17 14.50 -4.65
CA THR A 77 10.13 15.48 -4.16
C THR A 77 11.07 15.86 -5.29
N PRO A 78 10.90 17.05 -5.89
CA PRO A 78 11.86 17.57 -6.83
C PRO A 78 13.21 17.78 -6.14
N GLU A 79 14.29 17.35 -6.77
CA GLU A 79 15.62 17.67 -6.28
C GLU A 79 15.93 19.15 -6.58
N VAL A 80 16.10 19.93 -5.53
CA VAL A 80 16.69 21.26 -5.66
C VAL A 80 18.21 21.06 -5.62
N SER A 81 18.93 21.67 -6.55
CA SER A 81 20.38 21.58 -6.68
C SER A 81 21.11 21.51 -5.33
N ILE A 82 21.93 20.47 -5.16
CA ILE A 82 22.78 20.28 -3.96
C ILE A 82 23.74 21.46 -3.68
N PHE A 83 23.89 22.39 -4.63
CA PHE A 83 24.69 23.59 -4.49
C PHE A 83 23.97 24.73 -3.77
N LEU A 84 22.68 24.61 -3.48
CA LEU A 84 21.95 25.60 -2.69
C LEU A 84 21.91 25.12 -1.23
N SER A 85 22.69 25.76 -0.38
CA SER A 85 22.65 25.49 1.09
C SER A 85 21.73 26.52 1.77
N PRO A 86 20.81 26.08 2.64
CA PRO A 86 20.47 24.70 2.98
C PRO A 86 19.57 24.05 1.90
N ILE A 87 19.81 22.78 1.61
CA ILE A 87 18.97 21.97 0.71
C ILE A 87 17.57 21.90 1.31
N GLN A 88 16.63 22.64 0.72
CA GLN A 88 15.23 22.55 1.09
C GLN A 88 14.56 21.50 0.19
N GLU A 89 14.67 20.25 0.59
CA GLU A 89 13.90 19.17 -0.02
C GLU A 89 12.43 19.35 0.35
N MET A 90 11.61 19.67 -0.62
CA MET A 90 10.18 19.92 -0.41
C MET A 90 9.37 19.23 -1.49
N GLY A 91 8.54 18.27 -1.07
CA GLY A 91 7.64 17.58 -1.95
C GLY A 91 6.50 18.45 -2.45
N VAL A 92 5.96 18.04 -3.59
CA VAL A 92 4.84 18.66 -4.29
C VAL A 92 3.78 17.60 -4.56
N VAL A 93 2.52 17.97 -4.37
CA VAL A 93 1.35 17.15 -4.75
C VAL A 93 0.71 17.76 -5.99
N TYR A 94 0.45 16.93 -6.99
CA TYR A 94 -0.20 17.31 -8.25
C TYR A 94 -1.54 16.60 -8.37
N ASN A 95 -2.56 17.30 -8.85
CA ASN A 95 -3.86 16.73 -9.14
C ASN A 95 -3.88 15.94 -10.47
N LYS A 96 -5.01 15.33 -10.78
CA LYS A 96 -5.21 14.54 -12.01
C LYS A 96 -5.03 15.32 -13.32
N ASN A 97 -5.09 16.64 -13.28
CA ASN A 97 -4.87 17.52 -14.44
C ASN A 97 -3.40 17.98 -14.54
N HIS A 98 -2.50 17.34 -13.78
CA HIS A 98 -1.07 17.66 -13.73
C HIS A 98 -0.75 19.07 -13.20
N SER A 99 -1.68 19.74 -12.56
CA SER A 99 -1.47 21.03 -11.89
C SER A 99 -1.15 20.80 -10.41
N ILE A 100 -0.41 21.74 -9.82
CA ILE A 100 -0.16 21.71 -8.37
C ILE A 100 -1.51 21.72 -7.64
N MET A 101 -1.74 20.73 -6.79
CA MET A 101 -2.94 20.62 -5.98
C MET A 101 -3.06 21.78 -5.00
N GLN A 102 -4.28 22.20 -4.68
CA GLN A 102 -4.51 23.25 -3.68
C GLN A 102 -3.77 22.89 -2.38
N ASN A 103 -2.95 23.81 -1.88
CA ASN A 103 -2.05 23.63 -0.73
C ASN A 103 -1.02 22.47 -0.89
N GLY A 104 -0.73 22.01 -2.11
CA GLY A 104 0.14 20.87 -2.43
C GLY A 104 1.64 21.11 -2.37
N LEU A 105 2.10 22.36 -2.12
CA LEU A 105 3.51 22.69 -1.99
C LEU A 105 4.04 22.47 -0.58
N TYR A 106 5.35 22.34 -0.44
CA TYR A 106 6.07 22.29 0.85
C TYR A 106 5.73 21.04 1.71
N ILE A 107 5.58 19.90 1.09
CA ILE A 107 5.51 18.61 1.79
C ILE A 107 6.92 18.23 2.27
N LYS A 108 7.11 18.06 3.58
CA LYS A 108 8.42 17.73 4.14
C LYS A 108 8.75 16.26 3.90
N THR A 109 9.73 16.02 3.03
CA THR A 109 10.21 14.71 2.60
C THR A 109 11.55 14.87 1.90
N SER A 110 12.30 13.79 1.70
CA SER A 110 13.56 13.78 0.95
C SER A 110 13.38 13.30 -0.48
N ALA A 111 14.39 13.49 -1.32
CA ALA A 111 14.32 13.25 -2.78
C ALA A 111 15.10 12.00 -3.24
N TRP A 112 15.56 11.12 -2.33
CA TRP A 112 16.48 10.05 -2.68
C TRP A 112 15.84 8.89 -3.41
N TYR A 113 14.86 8.18 -2.80
CA TYR A 113 14.29 6.99 -3.41
C TYR A 113 12.83 6.70 -3.01
N ASN A 114 12.56 6.07 -1.86
CA ASN A 114 11.23 5.62 -1.43
C ASN A 114 10.74 6.38 -0.18
N GLU A 115 10.91 7.68 -0.16
CA GLU A 115 10.54 8.52 0.99
C GLU A 115 9.07 8.92 1.01
N MET A 116 8.32 8.64 -0.06
CA MET A 116 6.89 8.97 -0.11
C MET A 116 6.03 7.74 -0.38
N VAL A 117 4.84 7.73 0.22
CA VAL A 117 3.79 6.74 -0.09
C VAL A 117 2.41 7.33 0.14
N ILE A 118 1.48 7.06 -0.79
CA ILE A 118 0.06 7.43 -0.69
C ILE A 118 -0.72 6.21 -0.18
N LEU A 119 -1.58 6.40 0.83
CA LEU A 119 -2.49 5.38 1.33
C LEU A 119 -3.91 5.92 1.40
N PRO A 120 -4.91 5.20 0.87
CA PRO A 120 -6.31 5.52 1.14
C PRO A 120 -6.55 5.58 2.65
N ASP A 121 -7.25 6.62 3.12
CA ASP A 121 -7.65 6.72 4.52
C ASP A 121 -8.72 5.67 4.82
N PRO A 122 -8.46 4.71 5.73
CA PRO A 122 -9.44 3.66 6.06
C PRO A 122 -10.76 4.17 6.62
N GLY A 123 -10.79 5.41 7.14
CA GLY A 123 -11.97 6.04 7.74
C GLY A 123 -12.62 7.12 6.89
N GLY A 124 -12.06 7.46 5.73
CA GLY A 124 -12.52 8.57 4.89
C GLY A 124 -12.87 8.16 3.46
N ASN A 125 -13.96 8.72 2.92
CA ASN A 125 -14.26 8.61 1.50
C ASN A 125 -13.51 9.68 0.72
N ASN A 126 -12.75 9.27 -0.32
CA ASN A 126 -11.92 10.16 -1.14
C ASN A 126 -10.86 10.93 -0.35
N GLN A 127 -10.45 10.39 0.80
CA GLN A 127 -9.38 10.94 1.62
C GLN A 127 -8.17 10.01 1.63
N PHE A 128 -6.98 10.59 1.72
CA PHE A 128 -5.73 9.86 1.60
C PHE A 128 -4.70 10.41 2.59
N TYR A 129 -3.89 9.52 3.13
CA TYR A 129 -2.65 9.86 3.78
C TYR A 129 -1.52 9.92 2.75
N LEU A 130 -0.72 10.95 2.81
CA LEU A 130 0.57 11.05 2.13
C LEU A 130 1.66 11.06 3.20
N PHE A 131 2.38 9.96 3.35
CA PHE A 131 3.53 9.86 4.24
C PHE A 131 4.77 10.38 3.54
N GLY A 132 5.62 11.06 4.30
CA GLY A 132 6.89 11.60 3.83
C GLY A 132 7.99 11.36 4.86
N ALA A 133 9.12 10.85 4.39
CA ALA A 133 10.31 10.58 5.19
C ALA A 133 11.39 11.63 4.95
N GLY A 134 11.95 12.17 6.03
CA GLY A 134 13.19 12.94 6.00
C GLY A 134 14.36 12.06 6.42
N VAL A 135 15.33 11.87 5.53
CA VAL A 135 16.52 11.05 5.79
C VAL A 135 17.61 11.84 6.54
N THR A 136 18.71 11.19 6.88
CA THR A 136 19.80 11.77 7.71
C THR A 136 20.42 13.05 7.17
N THR A 137 20.43 13.24 5.87
CA THR A 137 21.11 14.37 5.22
C THR A 137 20.23 15.61 5.05
N THR A 138 18.95 15.51 5.38
CA THR A 138 18.00 16.62 5.22
C THR A 138 17.94 17.54 6.44
N THR A 139 17.52 18.79 6.23
CA THR A 139 17.19 19.73 7.31
C THR A 139 15.88 19.41 8.02
N ASN A 140 15.09 18.45 7.49
CA ASN A 140 13.78 18.08 8.01
C ASN A 140 13.70 16.55 8.29
N PRO A 141 14.54 15.97 9.17
CA PRO A 141 14.54 14.55 9.43
C PRO A 141 13.22 14.06 10.01
N GLY A 142 12.96 12.76 9.89
CA GLY A 142 11.84 12.08 10.53
C GLY A 142 10.67 11.76 9.61
N LEU A 143 9.69 11.05 10.17
CA LEU A 143 8.47 10.63 9.47
C LEU A 143 7.32 11.59 9.76
N ARG A 144 6.62 11.94 8.69
CA ARG A 144 5.44 12.80 8.75
C ARG A 144 4.32 12.26 7.86
N PHE A 145 3.11 12.72 8.12
CA PHE A 145 2.03 12.58 7.15
C PHE A 145 1.38 13.91 6.84
N SER A 146 0.77 13.96 5.65
CA SER A 146 -0.19 14.97 5.23
C SER A 146 -1.49 14.27 4.83
N LYS A 147 -2.63 14.96 4.85
CA LYS A 147 -3.90 14.44 4.34
C LYS A 147 -4.31 15.16 3.08
N VAL A 148 -4.74 14.39 2.09
CA VAL A 148 -5.35 14.86 0.85
C VAL A 148 -6.83 14.52 0.88
N ASP A 149 -7.69 15.47 0.53
CA ASP A 149 -9.13 15.29 0.42
C ASP A 149 -9.59 15.67 -1.00
N LEU A 150 -9.99 14.66 -1.79
CA LEU A 150 -10.45 14.87 -3.17
C LEU A 150 -11.86 15.46 -3.27
N ASN A 151 -12.61 15.58 -2.16
CA ASN A 151 -13.89 16.26 -2.15
C ASN A 151 -13.75 17.79 -2.22
N GLN A 152 -12.53 18.30 -2.09
CA GLN A 152 -12.21 19.73 -2.17
C GLN A 152 -11.93 20.16 -3.62
N ASP A 153 -11.90 21.47 -3.86
CA ASP A 153 -11.52 22.10 -5.14
C ASP A 153 -12.24 21.49 -6.36
N GLY A 154 -13.57 21.29 -6.23
CA GLY A 154 -14.38 20.75 -7.33
C GLY A 154 -13.99 19.32 -7.77
N GLY A 155 -13.37 18.54 -6.90
CA GLY A 155 -12.91 17.17 -7.20
C GLY A 155 -11.47 17.08 -7.72
N LEU A 156 -10.72 18.19 -7.69
CA LEU A 156 -9.28 18.22 -7.97
C LEU A 156 -8.44 17.95 -6.70
N GLY A 157 -9.05 18.13 -5.52
CA GLY A 157 -8.46 17.84 -4.24
C GLY A 157 -7.65 18.98 -3.61
N ALA A 158 -7.47 18.87 -2.31
CA ALA A 158 -6.62 19.79 -1.54
C ALA A 158 -5.85 19.04 -0.45
N VAL A 159 -4.65 19.53 -0.12
CA VAL A 159 -3.94 19.10 1.08
C VAL A 159 -4.54 19.82 2.27
N THR A 160 -5.34 19.12 3.08
CA THR A 160 -6.11 19.69 4.20
C THR A 160 -5.34 19.71 5.51
N ILE A 161 -4.45 18.73 5.71
CA ILE A 161 -3.54 18.63 6.86
C ILE A 161 -2.14 18.44 6.30
N LYS A 162 -1.13 19.11 6.88
CA LYS A 162 0.22 19.10 6.32
C LYS A 162 1.28 18.84 7.36
N ASN A 163 2.22 17.91 7.04
CA ASN A 163 3.47 17.72 7.76
C ASN A 163 3.33 17.39 9.26
N VAL A 164 2.31 16.63 9.63
CA VAL A 164 2.14 16.16 11.03
C VAL A 164 3.27 15.20 11.37
N MET A 165 4.06 15.54 12.38
CA MET A 165 5.18 14.72 12.84
C MET A 165 4.68 13.45 13.52
N ILE A 166 5.22 12.30 13.12
CA ILE A 166 5.00 10.99 13.74
C ILE A 166 6.26 10.57 14.52
N ASP A 167 7.41 10.65 13.86
CA ASP A 167 8.69 10.23 14.41
C ASP A 167 9.75 11.27 14.03
N PRO A 168 10.43 11.91 15.02
CA PRO A 168 11.40 12.97 14.74
C PRO A 168 12.79 12.46 14.35
N LEU A 169 13.05 11.16 14.52
CA LEU A 169 14.38 10.60 14.25
C LEU A 169 14.58 10.41 12.74
N PRO A 170 15.82 10.59 12.26
CA PRO A 170 16.13 10.34 10.87
C PRO A 170 15.81 8.91 10.45
N ILE A 171 15.24 8.72 9.28
CA ILE A 171 14.88 7.41 8.75
C ILE A 171 15.64 7.09 7.46
N ASN A 172 15.72 5.79 7.14
CA ASN A 172 16.24 5.33 5.86
C ASN A 172 15.27 5.69 4.71
N ASP A 173 15.76 5.71 3.50
CA ASP A 173 15.02 6.02 2.27
C ASP A 173 14.13 4.87 1.77
N GLY A 174 13.55 4.09 2.67
CA GLY A 174 12.86 2.84 2.38
C GLY A 174 11.50 2.70 3.07
N LEU A 175 10.57 3.65 2.91
CA LEU A 175 9.19 3.44 3.35
C LEU A 175 8.54 2.32 2.53
N LYS A 176 7.78 1.43 3.18
CA LYS A 176 6.98 0.41 2.50
C LYS A 176 5.65 0.21 3.20
N ALA A 177 4.56 0.22 2.45
CA ALA A 177 3.25 -0.06 3.00
C ALA A 177 2.73 -1.43 2.57
N ILE A 178 1.99 -2.08 3.48
CA ILE A 178 1.35 -3.39 3.30
C ILE A 178 -0.10 -3.29 3.78
N ARG A 179 -1.04 -3.80 3.01
CA ARG A 179 -2.44 -3.83 3.45
C ARG A 179 -2.60 -4.79 4.61
N HIS A 180 -3.25 -4.34 5.67
CA HIS A 180 -3.58 -5.16 6.85
C HIS A 180 -4.44 -6.38 6.45
N GLY A 181 -4.35 -7.46 7.22
CA GLY A 181 -5.09 -8.69 6.93
C GLY A 181 -6.61 -8.54 6.95
N ASN A 182 -7.17 -7.45 7.51
CA ASN A 182 -8.59 -7.13 7.41
C ASN A 182 -9.01 -6.52 6.05
N GLY A 183 -8.09 -6.25 5.13
CA GLY A 183 -8.37 -5.73 3.80
C GLY A 183 -8.73 -4.23 3.74
N ARG A 184 -8.76 -3.52 4.87
CA ARG A 184 -9.08 -2.07 4.95
C ARG A 184 -7.89 -1.24 5.44
N ASP A 185 -7.32 -1.62 6.57
CA ASP A 185 -6.28 -0.87 7.26
C ASP A 185 -4.91 -1.08 6.61
N TRP A 186 -3.89 -0.34 7.05
CA TRP A 186 -2.55 -0.40 6.48
C TRP A 186 -1.48 -0.54 7.53
N TRP A 187 -0.42 -1.27 7.21
CA TRP A 187 0.86 -1.23 7.87
C TRP A 187 1.81 -0.33 7.09
N LEU A 188 2.60 0.50 7.77
CA LEU A 188 3.72 1.22 7.20
C LEU A 188 5.00 0.79 7.90
N LEU A 189 5.95 0.29 7.12
CA LEU A 189 7.25 -0.21 7.56
C LEU A 189 8.31 0.86 7.32
N TYR A 190 9.19 1.08 8.28
CA TYR A 190 10.35 1.94 8.14
C TYR A 190 11.46 1.54 9.12
N LYS A 191 12.64 2.08 8.94
CA LYS A 191 13.80 1.86 9.79
C LYS A 191 14.49 3.19 10.05
N HIS A 192 14.94 3.41 11.29
CA HIS A 192 15.80 4.55 11.59
C HIS A 192 17.15 4.40 10.91
N SER A 193 17.76 5.51 10.55
CA SER A 193 19.11 5.55 9.98
C SER A 193 20.19 5.65 11.04
N ASP A 194 20.02 4.90 12.13
CA ASP A 194 21.04 4.77 13.18
C ASP A 194 22.24 4.00 12.66
N PHE A 195 23.42 4.29 13.20
CA PHE A 195 24.67 3.68 12.75
C PHE A 195 24.70 2.16 12.84
N LEU A 196 24.03 1.59 13.85
CA LEU A 196 23.87 0.15 14.01
C LEU A 196 22.49 -0.12 14.60
N SER A 197 21.57 -0.62 13.80
CA SER A 197 20.23 -0.97 14.28
C SER A 197 19.73 -2.28 13.65
N ASP A 198 19.21 -3.15 14.49
CA ASP A 198 18.48 -4.36 14.15
C ASP A 198 16.95 -4.15 14.21
N THR A 199 16.51 -2.91 14.42
CA THR A 199 15.13 -2.60 14.77
C THR A 199 14.34 -2.14 13.56
N ILE A 200 13.18 -2.76 13.32
CA ILE A 200 12.19 -2.35 12.33
C ILE A 200 11.02 -1.68 13.04
N GLN A 201 10.58 -0.54 12.51
CA GLN A 201 9.44 0.21 13.00
C GLN A 201 8.20 -0.13 12.16
N THR A 202 7.04 -0.19 12.81
CA THR A 202 5.75 -0.39 12.14
C THR A 202 4.72 0.62 12.65
N LEU A 203 3.93 1.16 11.72
CA LEU A 203 2.73 1.95 12.05
C LEU A 203 1.50 1.19 11.59
N LEU A 204 0.43 1.29 12.37
CA LEU A 204 -0.89 0.82 11.98
C LEU A 204 -1.77 2.03 11.64
N ILE A 205 -2.30 2.06 10.42
CA ILE A 205 -3.21 3.11 9.93
C ILE A 205 -4.61 2.53 9.87
N THR A 206 -5.54 3.10 10.64
CA THR A 206 -6.92 2.64 10.80
C THR A 206 -7.90 3.80 10.57
N PRO A 207 -9.23 3.58 10.56
CA PRO A 207 -10.22 4.66 10.57
C PRO A 207 -10.08 5.66 11.72
N TYR A 208 -9.40 5.27 12.79
CA TYR A 208 -9.21 6.11 13.97
C TYR A 208 -7.90 6.91 13.96
N GLY A 209 -7.07 6.71 12.94
CA GLY A 209 -5.81 7.43 12.76
C GLY A 209 -4.60 6.53 12.61
N VAL A 210 -3.43 7.11 12.89
CA VAL A 210 -2.10 6.48 12.78
C VAL A 210 -1.58 6.12 14.17
N PHE A 211 -1.20 4.87 14.36
CA PHE A 211 -0.76 4.34 15.66
C PHE A 211 0.62 3.72 15.56
N ASN A 212 1.53 4.16 16.43
CA ASN A 212 2.83 3.53 16.59
C ASN A 212 2.66 2.15 17.21
N GLN A 213 3.39 1.17 16.68
CA GLN A 213 3.54 -0.15 17.29
C GLN A 213 4.87 -0.24 18.04
N SER A 214 5.00 -1.24 18.89
CA SER A 214 6.27 -1.48 19.57
C SER A 214 7.37 -1.81 18.56
N PRO A 215 8.55 -1.16 18.63
CA PRO A 215 9.68 -1.46 17.77
C PRO A 215 10.09 -2.93 17.86
N GLN A 216 10.37 -3.56 16.73
CA GLN A 216 10.72 -4.97 16.66
C GLN A 216 12.21 -5.15 16.42
N LYS A 217 12.91 -5.68 17.40
CA LYS A 217 14.32 -6.08 17.26
C LYS A 217 14.39 -7.39 16.49
N ILE A 218 14.55 -7.28 15.17
CA ILE A 218 14.64 -8.41 14.26
C ILE A 218 15.46 -8.01 13.04
N GLY A 219 16.36 -8.87 12.62
CA GLY A 219 17.24 -8.58 11.50
C GLY A 219 18.70 -8.53 11.93
N ALA A 220 19.57 -8.27 10.97
CA ALA A 220 20.97 -8.04 11.28
C ALA A 220 21.20 -6.58 11.70
N LEU A 221 22.21 -6.36 12.51
CA LEU A 221 22.74 -5.02 12.76
C LEU A 221 23.24 -4.44 11.43
N VAL A 222 22.63 -3.37 11.01
CA VAL A 222 22.97 -2.67 9.75
C VAL A 222 23.54 -1.32 10.11
N GLU A 223 24.71 -0.99 9.55
CA GLU A 223 25.27 0.35 9.60
C GLU A 223 24.33 1.34 8.93
N SER A 224 24.45 2.62 9.30
CA SER A 224 23.64 3.68 8.69
C SER A 224 23.80 3.65 7.18
N GLY A 225 22.72 3.56 6.47
CA GLY A 225 22.74 3.48 5.03
C GLY A 225 21.40 3.16 4.46
N PHE A 226 21.42 2.90 3.21
CA PHE A 226 20.24 2.61 2.42
C PHE A 226 19.70 1.22 2.77
N TYR A 227 18.48 1.17 3.28
CA TYR A 227 17.81 -0.07 3.65
C TYR A 227 16.37 -0.04 3.11
N ARG A 228 16.07 -0.94 2.20
CA ARG A 228 14.81 -0.93 1.45
C ARG A 228 14.06 -2.22 1.59
N PHE A 229 12.75 -2.11 1.65
CA PHE A 229 11.84 -3.24 1.72
C PHE A 229 11.15 -3.50 0.39
N SER A 230 10.99 -4.77 0.04
CA SER A 230 10.01 -5.25 -0.94
C SER A 230 9.10 -6.30 -0.32
N VAL A 231 7.91 -6.47 -0.87
CA VAL A 231 6.85 -7.31 -0.29
C VAL A 231 6.34 -8.25 -1.37
N ASN A 232 6.20 -9.52 -1.03
CA ASN A 232 5.65 -10.50 -1.95
C ASN A 232 4.15 -10.27 -2.24
N PRO A 233 3.58 -10.86 -3.29
CA PRO A 233 2.18 -10.62 -3.70
C PRO A 233 1.12 -10.96 -2.66
N THR A 234 1.41 -11.82 -1.68
CA THR A 234 0.48 -12.16 -0.60
C THR A 234 0.64 -11.28 0.64
N GLY A 235 1.69 -10.46 0.67
CA GLY A 235 1.98 -9.54 1.78
C GLY A 235 2.54 -10.21 3.03
N ASN A 236 2.89 -11.49 2.99
CA ASN A 236 3.36 -12.26 4.16
C ASN A 236 4.86 -12.54 4.18
N LEU A 237 5.59 -12.07 3.17
CA LEU A 237 7.04 -12.18 3.07
C LEU A 237 7.63 -10.82 2.66
N VAL A 238 8.62 -10.38 3.41
CA VAL A 238 9.32 -9.11 3.18
C VAL A 238 10.79 -9.40 2.92
N ALA A 239 11.32 -8.86 1.83
CA ALA A 239 12.75 -8.84 1.57
C ALA A 239 13.31 -7.46 1.93
N ALA A 240 14.54 -7.43 2.44
CA ALA A 240 15.26 -6.20 2.70
C ALA A 240 16.62 -6.22 2.02
N THR A 241 16.96 -5.10 1.38
CA THR A 241 18.24 -4.88 0.70
C THR A 241 18.98 -3.71 1.31
N SER A 242 20.31 -3.79 1.33
CA SER A 242 21.17 -2.69 1.72
C SER A 242 22.44 -2.65 0.87
N THR A 243 22.83 -1.46 0.46
CA THR A 243 24.11 -1.22 -0.25
C THR A 243 25.33 -1.58 0.60
N TYR A 244 25.13 -1.86 1.89
CA TYR A 244 26.17 -2.35 2.79
C TYR A 244 26.26 -3.89 2.83
N GLY A 245 25.90 -4.55 1.72
CA GLY A 245 26.09 -5.98 1.55
C GLY A 245 25.11 -6.87 2.31
N ARG A 246 23.87 -6.41 2.47
CA ARG A 246 22.80 -7.16 3.13
C ARG A 246 21.68 -7.50 2.17
N LEU A 247 21.27 -8.76 2.22
CA LEU A 247 20.05 -9.27 1.59
C LEU A 247 19.38 -10.22 2.57
N GLU A 248 18.19 -9.88 3.04
CA GLU A 248 17.49 -10.54 4.12
C GLU A 248 16.04 -10.82 3.76
N LEU A 249 15.45 -11.82 4.43
CA LEU A 249 14.03 -12.15 4.35
C LEU A 249 13.42 -12.24 5.73
N PHE A 250 12.15 -11.87 5.82
CA PHE A 250 11.32 -11.95 7.03
C PHE A 250 9.93 -12.44 6.67
N ASP A 251 9.37 -13.33 7.47
CA ASP A 251 7.94 -13.57 7.42
C ASP A 251 7.23 -12.40 8.10
N PHE A 252 6.08 -11.99 7.58
CA PHE A 252 5.29 -10.88 8.08
C PHE A 252 3.84 -11.29 8.29
N ASP A 253 3.32 -11.11 9.48
CA ASP A 253 1.92 -11.35 9.79
C ASP A 253 1.10 -10.07 9.55
N ARG A 254 0.28 -10.08 8.52
CA ARG A 254 -0.58 -8.94 8.14
C ARG A 254 -1.67 -8.63 9.16
N CYS A 255 -2.02 -9.56 10.08
CA CYS A 255 -3.00 -9.31 11.14
C CYS A 255 -2.39 -8.59 12.33
N THR A 256 -1.18 -8.95 12.70
CA THR A 256 -0.53 -8.43 13.91
C THR A 256 0.56 -7.40 13.64
N GLY A 257 1.04 -7.31 12.40
CA GLY A 257 2.18 -6.46 12.02
C GLY A 257 3.52 -6.97 12.53
N LEU A 258 3.59 -8.23 12.97
CA LEU A 258 4.79 -8.82 13.52
C LEU A 258 5.65 -9.48 12.44
N PHE A 259 6.95 -9.24 12.56
CA PHE A 259 7.97 -9.94 11.81
C PHE A 259 8.40 -11.21 12.55
N SER A 260 8.76 -12.24 11.80
CA SER A 260 9.31 -13.50 12.33
C SER A 260 10.24 -14.16 11.31
N ASN A 261 10.84 -15.28 11.70
CA ASN A 261 11.63 -16.14 10.80
C ASN A 261 12.65 -15.38 9.95
N HIS A 262 13.46 -14.55 10.60
CA HIS A 262 14.54 -13.80 9.93
C HIS A 262 15.55 -14.74 9.29
N ARG A 263 15.84 -14.53 8.01
CA ARG A 263 16.77 -15.31 7.19
C ARG A 263 17.75 -14.38 6.47
N ILE A 264 19.03 -14.60 6.66
CA ILE A 264 20.08 -13.89 5.94
C ILE A 264 20.38 -14.66 4.65
N ILE A 265 20.09 -14.06 3.49
CA ILE A 265 20.49 -14.62 2.20
C ILE A 265 21.97 -14.32 1.95
N ARG A 266 22.38 -13.07 2.19
CA ARG A 266 23.75 -12.62 2.02
C ARG A 266 24.10 -11.56 3.05
N GLN A 267 25.33 -11.67 3.57
CA GLN A 267 25.94 -10.66 4.42
C GLN A 267 27.43 -10.63 4.15
N VAL A 268 27.97 -9.46 3.85
CA VAL A 268 29.40 -9.23 3.67
C VAL A 268 29.87 -8.11 4.60
N PRO A 269 31.18 -7.97 4.85
CA PRO A 269 31.72 -6.79 5.54
C PRO A 269 31.32 -5.50 4.81
N SER A 270 31.06 -4.45 5.57
CA SER A 270 30.68 -3.15 5.05
C SER A 270 31.90 -2.22 5.00
N PRO A 271 32.09 -1.43 3.91
CA PRO A 271 31.37 -1.51 2.64
C PRO A 271 31.75 -2.77 1.83
N PRO A 272 30.87 -3.27 0.94
CA PRO A 272 31.20 -4.38 0.06
C PRO A 272 32.39 -4.03 -0.85
N THR A 273 33.26 -5.03 -1.06
CA THR A 273 34.39 -4.90 -1.99
C THR A 273 34.04 -5.32 -3.42
N ASP A 274 32.89 -5.96 -3.62
CA ASP A 274 32.36 -6.39 -4.91
C ASP A 274 30.99 -5.72 -5.14
N ASP A 275 30.81 -5.03 -6.26
CA ASP A 275 29.55 -4.38 -6.64
C ASP A 275 28.36 -5.35 -6.70
N LYS A 276 28.64 -6.65 -6.89
CA LYS A 276 27.62 -7.72 -6.86
C LYS A 276 26.96 -7.90 -5.49
N ASP A 277 27.56 -7.42 -4.42
CA ASP A 277 27.03 -7.48 -3.08
C ASP A 277 26.50 -6.11 -2.58
N ASN A 278 26.49 -5.11 -3.47
CA ASN A 278 25.96 -3.77 -3.20
C ASN A 278 24.47 -3.70 -3.56
N PHE A 279 23.61 -4.37 -2.76
CA PHE A 279 22.19 -4.55 -3.06
C PHE A 279 21.39 -3.26 -2.93
N TRP A 280 20.74 -2.85 -4.02
CA TRP A 280 19.97 -1.60 -4.06
C TRP A 280 18.47 -1.83 -3.87
N THR A 281 17.85 -2.59 -4.76
CA THR A 281 16.41 -2.87 -4.73
C THR A 281 16.12 -4.33 -4.99
N SER A 282 14.96 -4.77 -4.55
CA SER A 282 14.46 -6.10 -4.89
C SER A 282 12.97 -6.06 -5.25
N GLU A 283 12.52 -7.07 -6.00
CA GLU A 283 11.11 -7.28 -6.33
C GLU A 283 10.82 -8.78 -6.44
N PHE A 284 9.65 -9.20 -5.95
CA PHE A 284 9.23 -10.59 -5.99
C PHE A 284 8.54 -10.94 -7.31
N SER A 285 8.70 -12.17 -7.78
CA SER A 285 7.85 -12.77 -8.82
C SER A 285 6.38 -12.84 -8.34
N ASN A 286 5.44 -13.05 -9.29
CA ASN A 286 4.00 -13.04 -8.96
C ASN A 286 3.59 -14.22 -8.06
N ASN A 287 4.24 -15.38 -8.24
CA ASN A 287 4.04 -16.55 -7.39
C ASN A 287 4.85 -16.50 -6.07
N GLY A 288 5.66 -15.46 -5.87
CA GLY A 288 6.51 -15.27 -4.69
C GLY A 288 7.72 -16.21 -4.59
N ARG A 289 7.99 -17.03 -5.61
CA ARG A 289 9.09 -17.99 -5.60
C ARG A 289 10.44 -17.35 -5.88
N TYR A 290 10.50 -16.42 -6.84
CA TYR A 290 11.76 -15.79 -7.23
C TYR A 290 11.85 -14.38 -6.66
N LEU A 291 13.06 -14.02 -6.24
CA LEU A 291 13.41 -12.67 -5.84
C LEU A 291 14.40 -12.11 -6.87
N TYR A 292 14.02 -11.02 -7.49
CA TYR A 292 14.88 -10.23 -8.37
C TYR A 292 15.57 -9.15 -7.55
N VAL A 293 16.87 -9.02 -7.71
CA VAL A 293 17.67 -8.06 -6.94
C VAL A 293 18.57 -7.29 -7.89
N ALA A 294 18.48 -5.96 -7.82
CA ALA A 294 19.36 -5.06 -8.51
C ALA A 294 20.42 -4.49 -7.57
N THR A 295 21.62 -4.31 -8.07
CA THR A 295 22.71 -3.70 -7.31
C THR A 295 22.92 -2.23 -7.70
N ALA A 296 23.77 -1.55 -6.95
CA ALA A 296 24.20 -0.18 -7.21
C ALA A 296 25.73 -0.11 -7.27
N ASN A 297 26.26 1.08 -7.56
CA ASN A 297 27.67 1.43 -7.67
C ASN A 297 28.16 1.44 -9.12
N TYR A 298 29.42 1.09 -9.40
CA TYR A 298 30.02 1.24 -10.74
C TYR A 298 29.40 0.34 -11.79
N THR A 299 29.02 -0.90 -11.41
CA THR A 299 28.32 -1.84 -12.27
C THR A 299 26.97 -2.21 -11.62
N CYS A 300 25.87 -1.97 -12.35
CA CYS A 300 24.55 -2.40 -11.93
C CYS A 300 24.26 -3.82 -12.43
N TYR A 301 24.20 -4.77 -11.50
CA TYR A 301 23.80 -6.14 -11.80
C TYR A 301 22.32 -6.34 -11.56
N LEU A 302 21.71 -7.26 -12.32
CA LEU A 302 20.39 -7.82 -12.06
C LEU A 302 20.52 -9.32 -11.82
N PHE A 303 20.09 -9.76 -10.66
CA PHE A 303 20.10 -11.17 -10.26
C PHE A 303 18.70 -11.70 -10.02
N GLN A 304 18.53 -13.02 -10.22
CA GLN A 304 17.39 -13.79 -9.75
C GLN A 304 17.85 -14.79 -8.68
N PHE A 305 17.05 -14.98 -7.63
CA PHE A 305 17.24 -15.97 -6.57
C PHE A 305 15.99 -16.85 -6.45
N ASP A 306 16.15 -18.17 -6.24
CA ASP A 306 15.06 -19.10 -5.94
C ASP A 306 14.88 -19.22 -4.42
N LEU A 307 13.77 -18.70 -3.91
CA LEU A 307 13.48 -18.64 -2.47
C LEU A 307 13.07 -19.99 -1.87
N LEU A 308 12.77 -20.99 -2.71
CA LEU A 308 12.46 -22.36 -2.25
C LEU A 308 13.71 -23.21 -2.02
N ALA A 309 14.88 -22.74 -2.42
CA ALA A 309 16.12 -23.48 -2.23
C ALA A 309 16.59 -23.43 -0.77
N THR A 310 17.18 -24.52 -0.30
CA THR A 310 17.78 -24.60 1.04
C THR A 310 18.91 -23.57 1.23
N ASN A 311 19.72 -23.34 0.20
CA ASN A 311 20.72 -22.27 0.15
C ASN A 311 20.32 -21.29 -0.98
N ILE A 312 19.56 -20.27 -0.61
CA ILE A 312 19.03 -19.28 -1.56
C ILE A 312 20.17 -18.59 -2.32
N PHE A 313 21.25 -18.19 -1.62
CA PHE A 313 22.34 -17.45 -2.26
C PHE A 313 23.05 -18.26 -3.35
N SER A 314 23.14 -19.57 -3.22
CA SER A 314 23.76 -20.44 -4.24
C SER A 314 22.96 -20.54 -5.55
N THR A 315 21.68 -20.10 -5.53
CA THR A 315 20.81 -20.10 -6.72
C THR A 315 20.93 -18.83 -7.55
N ARG A 316 21.82 -17.91 -7.18
CA ARG A 316 21.99 -16.63 -7.86
C ARG A 316 22.28 -16.79 -9.34
N VAL A 317 21.37 -16.31 -10.19
CA VAL A 317 21.51 -16.26 -11.64
C VAL A 317 21.71 -14.80 -12.05
N LEU A 318 22.79 -14.52 -12.79
CA LEU A 318 23.00 -13.22 -13.42
C LEU A 318 22.09 -13.12 -14.66
N LEU A 319 21.23 -12.11 -14.70
CA LEU A 319 20.35 -11.83 -15.83
C LEU A 319 20.88 -10.68 -16.69
N ASP A 320 21.53 -9.69 -16.07
CA ASP A 320 22.06 -8.51 -16.75
C ASP A 320 23.19 -7.85 -15.95
N SER A 321 24.10 -7.20 -16.68
CA SER A 321 25.12 -6.33 -16.10
C SER A 321 25.26 -5.09 -16.99
N SER A 322 25.08 -3.93 -16.39
CA SER A 322 25.19 -2.64 -17.09
C SER A 322 26.40 -1.87 -16.58
N ASP A 323 27.45 -1.83 -17.39
CA ASP A 323 28.63 -1.00 -17.17
C ASP A 323 28.37 0.41 -17.70
N VAL A 324 27.35 1.06 -17.15
CA VAL A 324 27.09 2.46 -17.49
C VAL A 324 28.03 3.33 -16.68
N PRO A 325 28.84 4.20 -17.31
CA PRO A 325 29.70 5.09 -16.56
C PRO A 325 28.85 5.86 -15.54
N LEU A 326 29.10 5.61 -14.25
CA LEU A 326 28.43 6.27 -13.14
C LEU A 326 26.89 6.08 -13.09
N ALA A 327 26.38 4.90 -13.43
CA ALA A 327 24.99 4.54 -13.18
C ALA A 327 24.86 4.02 -11.74
N PRO A 328 24.52 4.86 -10.78
CA PRO A 328 24.65 4.48 -9.38
C PRO A 328 23.59 3.48 -8.92
N ALA A 329 22.51 3.26 -9.66
CA ALA A 329 21.44 2.37 -9.19
C ALA A 329 20.41 2.01 -10.26
N SER A 330 19.61 0.97 -10.00
CA SER A 330 18.44 0.64 -10.79
C SER A 330 17.25 0.26 -9.89
N ALA A 331 16.06 0.79 -10.18
CA ALA A 331 14.85 0.43 -9.46
C ALA A 331 14.16 -0.76 -10.13
N LEU A 332 13.56 -1.62 -9.31
CA LEU A 332 12.69 -2.70 -9.72
C LEU A 332 11.29 -2.47 -9.18
N LYS A 333 10.27 -2.71 -10.01
CA LYS A 333 8.88 -2.65 -9.58
C LYS A 333 8.02 -3.58 -10.41
N ARG A 334 7.19 -4.37 -9.73
CA ARG A 334 6.16 -5.19 -10.37
C ARG A 334 5.00 -4.30 -10.83
N GLY A 335 4.62 -4.45 -12.10
CA GLY A 335 3.49 -3.78 -12.71
C GLY A 335 2.16 -4.48 -12.42
N PRO A 336 1.02 -3.79 -12.65
CA PRO A 336 -0.31 -4.37 -12.59
C PRO A 336 -0.52 -5.53 -13.58
N ASP A 337 0.25 -5.56 -14.66
CA ASP A 337 0.31 -6.62 -15.67
C ASP A 337 1.17 -7.83 -15.26
N ASN A 338 1.61 -7.88 -14.01
CA ASN A 338 2.46 -8.93 -13.45
C ASN A 338 3.86 -9.05 -14.05
N LYS A 339 4.32 -8.10 -14.83
CA LYS A 339 5.72 -7.99 -15.27
C LYS A 339 6.53 -7.18 -14.27
N ILE A 340 7.85 -7.33 -14.29
CA ILE A 340 8.74 -6.49 -13.48
C ILE A 340 9.46 -5.51 -14.39
N TYR A 341 9.32 -4.25 -14.10
CA TYR A 341 9.97 -3.14 -14.82
C TYR A 341 11.21 -2.70 -14.06
N ARG A 342 12.25 -2.36 -14.84
CA ARG A 342 13.53 -1.87 -14.31
C ARG A 342 13.86 -0.52 -14.94
N SER A 343 14.09 0.49 -14.11
CA SER A 343 14.77 1.72 -14.52
C SER A 343 16.25 1.63 -14.23
N ILE A 344 17.07 2.25 -15.06
CA ILE A 344 18.51 2.37 -14.82
C ILE A 344 18.82 3.86 -14.73
N ALA A 345 19.43 4.28 -13.62
CA ALA A 345 19.89 5.66 -13.51
C ALA A 345 21.08 5.90 -14.45
N TRP A 346 21.08 7.01 -15.11
CA TRP A 346 22.20 7.44 -15.95
C TRP A 346 22.83 8.70 -15.36
N ASN A 347 24.16 8.80 -15.48
CA ASN A 347 24.92 9.95 -15.07
C ASN A 347 25.97 10.24 -16.15
N ASP A 348 26.26 11.50 -16.41
CA ASP A 348 27.22 11.94 -17.44
C ASP A 348 28.68 11.95 -16.97
N GLY A 349 28.97 11.41 -15.80
CA GLY A 349 30.30 11.35 -15.23
C GLY A 349 30.68 12.52 -14.31
N LEU A 350 29.77 13.45 -14.09
CA LEU A 350 30.00 14.68 -13.29
C LEU A 350 29.04 14.70 -12.08
N THR A 351 29.04 13.73 -11.20
CA THR A 351 28.28 13.72 -9.95
C THR A 351 26.79 14.11 -10.04
N PHE A 352 25.89 13.16 -9.84
CA PHE A 352 24.45 13.33 -9.55
C PHE A 352 23.75 14.46 -10.34
N ASN A 353 23.76 14.41 -11.67
CA ASN A 353 23.21 15.45 -12.54
C ASN A 353 21.70 15.36 -12.72
N TYR A 354 20.94 15.27 -11.65
CA TYR A 354 19.51 15.45 -11.72
C TYR A 354 19.14 16.83 -11.13
N PRO A 355 18.25 17.60 -11.75
CA PRO A 355 17.59 17.31 -13.05
C PRO A 355 18.59 17.27 -14.23
N TYR A 356 18.32 16.37 -15.19
CA TYR A 356 19.11 16.29 -16.40
C TYR A 356 19.12 17.61 -17.17
N ASN A 357 20.21 17.88 -17.88
CA ASN A 357 20.21 18.93 -18.92
C ASN A 357 19.12 18.64 -19.95
N ASP A 358 18.48 19.67 -20.50
CA ASP A 358 17.38 19.54 -21.46
C ASP A 358 17.73 18.71 -22.70
N SER A 359 19.00 18.61 -23.05
CA SER A 359 19.51 17.82 -24.18
C SER A 359 19.95 16.40 -23.83
N ALA A 360 19.90 15.99 -22.56
CA ALA A 360 20.41 14.70 -22.10
C ALA A 360 19.38 13.58 -22.29
N TYR A 361 19.21 13.11 -23.51
CA TYR A 361 18.37 11.95 -23.87
C TYR A 361 19.23 10.84 -24.40
N ASN A 362 19.11 9.64 -23.81
CA ASN A 362 19.81 8.44 -24.24
C ASN A 362 19.01 7.18 -23.88
N ILE A 363 19.47 6.00 -24.30
CA ILE A 363 18.75 4.75 -24.08
C ILE A 363 18.53 4.43 -22.59
N TYR A 364 19.41 4.86 -21.70
CA TYR A 364 19.32 4.55 -20.28
C TYR A 364 18.21 5.35 -19.57
N ASN A 365 18.00 6.60 -19.98
CA ASN A 365 17.00 7.47 -19.34
C ASN A 365 15.69 7.60 -20.13
N THR A 366 15.64 7.10 -21.37
CA THR A 366 14.42 7.11 -22.21
C THR A 366 13.77 5.74 -22.35
N HIS A 367 14.27 4.70 -21.68
CA HIS A 367 13.70 3.36 -21.77
C HIS A 367 13.63 2.71 -20.39
N LEU A 368 12.66 1.80 -20.24
CA LEU A 368 12.63 0.80 -19.18
C LEU A 368 13.00 -0.57 -19.75
N SER A 369 13.64 -1.39 -18.93
CA SER A 369 13.81 -2.81 -19.18
C SER A 369 12.65 -3.58 -18.54
N VAL A 370 12.34 -4.78 -19.05
CA VAL A 370 11.19 -5.58 -18.59
C VAL A 370 11.59 -7.04 -18.38
N ILE A 371 11.12 -7.64 -17.31
CA ILE A 371 11.08 -9.09 -17.10
C ILE A 371 9.64 -9.52 -17.43
N ASN A 372 9.44 -10.20 -18.57
CA ASN A 372 8.10 -10.54 -19.06
C ASN A 372 7.47 -11.74 -18.35
N SER A 373 8.28 -12.68 -17.87
CA SER A 373 7.85 -13.93 -17.25
C SER A 373 8.52 -14.14 -15.89
N PRO A 374 8.20 -13.29 -14.87
CA PRO A 374 8.93 -13.30 -13.60
C PRO A 374 8.84 -14.62 -12.81
N ASP A 375 7.85 -15.44 -13.10
CA ASP A 375 7.64 -16.73 -12.44
C ASP A 375 8.51 -17.85 -13.03
N SER A 376 9.32 -17.55 -14.05
CA SER A 376 10.20 -18.50 -14.74
C SER A 376 11.64 -18.41 -14.23
N ALA A 377 12.34 -19.57 -14.23
CA ALA A 377 13.70 -19.68 -13.74
C ALA A 377 14.75 -19.17 -14.74
N GLY A 378 15.74 -18.45 -14.24
CA GLY A 378 16.91 -18.01 -15.01
C GLY A 378 16.50 -17.22 -16.26
N LEU A 379 17.14 -17.51 -17.38
CA LEU A 379 16.89 -16.80 -18.66
C LEU A 379 15.47 -16.99 -19.20
N ALA A 380 14.73 -18.01 -18.76
CA ALA A 380 13.34 -18.22 -19.13
C ALA A 380 12.40 -17.15 -18.55
N CYS A 381 12.89 -16.29 -17.62
CA CYS A 381 12.13 -15.12 -17.15
C CYS A 381 11.93 -14.05 -18.24
N ASP A 382 12.56 -14.19 -19.40
CA ASP A 382 12.44 -13.30 -20.55
C ASP A 382 12.74 -11.84 -20.20
N TYR A 383 13.95 -11.58 -19.67
CA TYR A 383 14.42 -10.22 -19.44
C TYR A 383 14.78 -9.55 -20.77
N GLN A 384 14.13 -8.41 -21.05
CA GLN A 384 14.34 -7.60 -22.24
C GLN A 384 14.90 -6.22 -21.84
N PRO A 385 16.19 -5.96 -22.06
CA PRO A 385 16.79 -4.68 -21.73
C PRO A 385 16.25 -3.57 -22.66
N PHE A 386 15.96 -2.40 -22.07
CA PHE A 386 15.57 -1.17 -22.80
C PHE A 386 14.43 -1.38 -23.81
N SER A 387 13.46 -2.24 -23.51
CA SER A 387 12.40 -2.64 -24.44
C SER A 387 11.18 -1.72 -24.43
N VAL A 388 11.01 -0.86 -23.41
CA VAL A 388 9.90 0.09 -23.32
C VAL A 388 10.43 1.50 -23.51
N TYR A 389 10.16 2.09 -24.67
CA TYR A 389 10.52 3.46 -24.98
C TYR A 389 9.55 4.44 -24.31
N LEU A 390 10.10 5.49 -23.67
CA LEU A 390 9.39 6.56 -22.97
C LEU A 390 9.45 7.84 -23.81
N PRO A 391 8.45 8.14 -24.63
CA PRO A 391 8.47 9.29 -25.52
C PRO A 391 8.41 10.61 -24.72
N ASN A 392 9.33 11.53 -25.02
CA ASN A 392 9.38 12.89 -24.46
C ASN A 392 9.44 12.96 -22.93
N CYS A 393 9.92 11.91 -22.26
CA CYS A 393 10.12 11.92 -20.82
C CYS A 393 11.33 11.05 -20.44
N ARG A 394 11.78 11.13 -19.20
CA ARG A 394 13.01 10.46 -18.76
C ARG A 394 12.83 9.81 -17.40
N THR A 395 13.40 8.64 -17.22
CA THR A 395 13.51 7.98 -15.92
C THR A 395 14.83 8.32 -15.25
N TYR A 396 14.87 8.17 -13.91
CA TYR A 396 16.10 8.30 -13.13
C TYR A 396 16.21 7.15 -12.11
N LEU A 397 16.41 7.42 -10.82
CA LEU A 397 16.64 6.39 -9.79
C LEU A 397 15.41 5.57 -9.44
N GLY A 398 14.22 6.16 -9.44
CA GLY A 398 13.04 5.61 -8.83
C GLY A 398 11.92 5.29 -9.81
N LEU A 399 11.14 4.28 -9.43
CA LEU A 399 9.79 4.01 -9.89
C LEU A 399 8.83 4.29 -8.73
N PRO A 400 7.51 4.50 -8.97
CA PRO A 400 6.60 4.96 -7.92
C PRO A 400 6.53 4.00 -6.73
N ASN A 401 6.65 4.50 -5.51
CA ASN A 401 6.53 3.69 -4.30
C ASN A 401 5.05 3.43 -3.95
N ASN A 402 4.30 2.88 -4.91
CA ASN A 402 2.92 2.48 -4.69
C ASN A 402 2.90 1.12 -3.98
N PRO A 403 2.13 0.94 -2.88
CA PRO A 403 1.88 -0.38 -2.33
C PRO A 403 0.99 -1.20 -3.27
N ASP A 404 0.84 -2.48 -2.97
CA ASP A 404 -0.18 -3.29 -3.63
C ASP A 404 -1.56 -2.92 -3.06
N TYR A 405 -2.27 -2.02 -3.75
CA TYR A 405 -3.60 -1.57 -3.35
C TYR A 405 -4.66 -2.66 -3.52
N SER A 406 -4.40 -3.69 -4.34
CA SER A 406 -5.32 -4.79 -4.60
C SER A 406 -5.28 -5.91 -3.56
N LEU A 407 -4.29 -5.87 -2.66
CA LEU A 407 -4.10 -6.89 -1.65
C LEU A 407 -5.32 -6.96 -0.71
N GLY A 408 -6.07 -8.05 -0.81
CA GLY A 408 -7.35 -8.22 -0.12
C GLY A 408 -7.25 -8.70 1.34
N THR A 409 -8.41 -8.99 1.91
CA THR A 409 -8.57 -9.58 3.24
C THR A 409 -7.98 -10.99 3.29
N ILE A 410 -7.41 -11.38 4.42
CA ILE A 410 -7.03 -12.76 4.71
C ILE A 410 -8.27 -13.49 5.24
N ILE A 411 -9.01 -14.09 4.33
CA ILE A 411 -10.30 -14.75 4.63
C ILE A 411 -10.12 -15.81 5.72
N GLY A 412 -10.97 -15.77 6.75
CA GLY A 412 -10.95 -16.73 7.86
C GLY A 412 -9.84 -16.50 8.89
N SER A 413 -9.03 -15.46 8.76
CA SER A 413 -8.01 -15.10 9.77
C SER A 413 -8.62 -14.41 10.99
N PRO A 414 -7.89 -14.36 12.13
CA PRO A 414 -8.36 -13.64 13.32
C PRO A 414 -8.66 -12.16 13.10
N CYS A 415 -8.08 -11.55 12.07
CA CYS A 415 -8.31 -10.15 11.71
C CYS A 415 -9.33 -9.94 10.58
N ASP A 416 -9.95 -11.00 10.10
CA ASP A 416 -11.06 -10.94 9.14
C ASP A 416 -12.36 -10.47 9.82
N THR A 417 -12.29 -9.29 10.44
CA THR A 417 -13.41 -8.74 11.21
C THR A 417 -14.35 -7.87 10.36
N LEU A 418 -13.97 -7.58 9.11
CA LEU A 418 -14.76 -6.75 8.22
C LEU A 418 -15.70 -7.52 7.32
N THR A 419 -15.46 -8.81 7.08
CA THR A 419 -16.32 -9.68 6.26
C THR A 419 -17.62 -10.08 6.95
N VAL A 420 -17.76 -9.82 8.25
CA VAL A 420 -19.03 -10.00 8.99
C VAL A 420 -20.03 -8.86 8.74
N GLY A 421 -19.59 -7.78 8.08
CA GLY A 421 -20.45 -6.70 7.62
C GLY A 421 -20.54 -6.74 6.09
N MET A 422 -21.64 -7.23 5.52
CA MET A 422 -22.02 -6.79 4.18
C MET A 422 -21.92 -5.26 4.17
N TYR A 423 -21.36 -4.67 3.09
CA TYR A 423 -21.54 -3.24 2.80
C TYR A 423 -23.05 -2.99 2.67
N GLU A 424 -23.73 -2.80 3.78
CA GLU A 424 -24.95 -2.03 3.76
C GLU A 424 -24.46 -0.58 3.55
N ASN A 425 -24.81 0.01 2.41
CA ASN A 425 -24.87 1.44 2.33
C ASN A 425 -25.55 1.90 3.62
N GLU A 426 -24.85 2.66 4.48
CA GLU A 426 -25.49 3.32 5.61
C GLU A 426 -26.56 4.24 4.98
N THR A 427 -27.77 3.72 4.92
CA THR A 427 -28.91 4.53 4.56
C THR A 427 -29.12 5.49 5.74
N GLU A 428 -29.57 6.71 5.49
CA GLU A 428 -29.90 7.72 6.52
C GLU A 428 -30.75 7.14 7.67
N GLU A 429 -31.40 6.01 7.45
CA GLU A 429 -32.20 5.27 8.43
C GLU A 429 -31.37 4.56 9.53
N GLN A 430 -30.13 4.10 9.26
CA GLN A 430 -29.28 3.47 10.30
C GLN A 430 -28.71 4.49 11.28
N ASP A 431 -28.52 5.71 10.83
CA ASP A 431 -28.07 6.82 11.68
C ASP A 431 -29.16 7.29 12.66
N ASN A 432 -30.41 6.85 12.45
CA ASN A 432 -31.53 7.15 13.31
C ASN A 432 -31.56 6.32 14.60
N LEU A 433 -30.85 5.18 14.68
CA LEU A 433 -30.81 4.32 15.86
C LEU A 433 -29.79 4.79 16.88
N VAL A 434 -30.24 5.08 18.11
CA VAL A 434 -29.39 5.52 19.23
C VAL A 434 -29.33 4.42 20.29
N ILE A 435 -28.12 4.09 20.72
CA ILE A 435 -27.82 3.17 21.82
C ILE A 435 -26.98 3.90 22.85
N ALA A 436 -27.47 3.97 24.10
CA ALA A 436 -26.79 4.67 25.16
C ALA A 436 -27.07 4.05 26.56
N PRO A 437 -26.09 3.93 27.43
CA PRO A 437 -24.68 4.13 27.16
C PRO A 437 -24.11 3.07 26.21
N ASN A 438 -23.06 3.39 25.50
CA ASN A 438 -22.25 2.42 24.74
C ASN A 438 -20.79 2.93 24.74
N PRO A 439 -19.90 2.36 25.55
CA PRO A 439 -20.02 1.10 26.30
C PRO A 439 -21.09 1.10 27.42
N PHE A 440 -21.55 -0.11 27.78
CA PHE A 440 -22.52 -0.33 28.87
C PHE A 440 -21.99 -1.40 29.84
N SER A 441 -22.49 -1.44 31.07
CA SER A 441 -22.07 -2.42 32.09
C SER A 441 -23.05 -3.59 32.29
N SER A 442 -24.36 -3.33 32.25
CA SER A 442 -25.38 -4.38 32.41
C SER A 442 -26.63 -4.14 31.55
N ARG A 443 -26.89 -2.89 31.21
CA ARG A 443 -28.05 -2.50 30.40
C ARG A 443 -27.74 -1.30 29.52
N PHE A 444 -28.44 -1.20 28.40
CA PHE A 444 -28.41 -0.05 27.52
C PHE A 444 -29.81 0.28 26.99
N LYS A 445 -30.02 1.53 26.66
CA LYS A 445 -31.23 2.05 26.04
C LYS A 445 -31.11 1.98 24.52
N VAL A 446 -32.20 1.59 23.87
CA VAL A 446 -32.37 1.64 22.40
C VAL A 446 -33.51 2.61 22.09
N SER A 447 -33.24 3.62 21.29
CA SER A 447 -34.19 4.66 20.87
C SER A 447 -33.93 5.10 19.44
N LEU A 448 -34.85 5.84 18.83
CA LEU A 448 -34.66 6.50 17.56
C LEU A 448 -34.41 8.01 17.76
N LYS A 449 -33.55 8.61 16.95
CA LYS A 449 -33.34 10.07 16.94
C LYS A 449 -34.62 10.81 16.51
N GLN A 450 -35.31 10.23 15.53
CA GLN A 450 -36.58 10.77 15.02
C GLN A 450 -37.56 9.64 14.74
N GLY A 451 -38.84 9.85 15.05
CA GLY A 451 -39.90 8.88 14.85
C GLY A 451 -40.12 7.94 16.03
N SER A 452 -40.79 6.83 15.78
CA SER A 452 -41.11 5.79 16.78
C SER A 452 -40.90 4.40 16.22
N PHE A 453 -40.62 3.45 17.09
CA PHE A 453 -40.56 2.04 16.71
C PHE A 453 -41.93 1.52 16.25
N PRO A 454 -41.99 0.71 15.19
CA PRO A 454 -43.22 0.01 14.83
C PRO A 454 -43.64 -0.96 15.93
N SER A 455 -44.92 -1.39 15.91
CA SER A 455 -45.50 -2.22 16.96
C SER A 455 -44.88 -3.62 17.12
N GLN A 456 -44.03 -4.02 16.16
CA GLN A 456 -43.33 -5.32 16.23
C GLN A 456 -41.86 -5.09 15.82
N VAL A 457 -40.98 -5.09 16.82
CA VAL A 457 -39.52 -5.08 16.66
C VAL A 457 -38.95 -6.20 17.49
N ASN A 458 -38.28 -7.11 16.82
CA ASN A 458 -37.52 -8.17 17.49
C ASN A 458 -36.06 -7.76 17.56
N TYR A 459 -35.36 -8.09 18.65
CA TYR A 459 -33.94 -7.94 18.73
C TYR A 459 -33.23 -9.28 18.95
N GLN A 460 -32.01 -9.36 18.45
CA GLN A 460 -31.06 -10.44 18.67
C GLN A 460 -29.69 -9.86 18.94
N ILE A 461 -28.93 -10.45 19.85
CA ILE A 461 -27.57 -10.02 20.18
C ILE A 461 -26.64 -11.21 19.99
N TYR A 462 -25.55 -10.97 19.30
CA TYR A 462 -24.56 -11.97 18.96
C TYR A 462 -23.18 -11.58 19.53
N ASN A 463 -22.41 -12.57 19.98
CA ASN A 463 -21.00 -12.38 20.27
C ASN A 463 -20.16 -12.36 18.97
N LEU A 464 -18.86 -12.14 19.08
CA LEU A 464 -17.95 -12.11 17.91
C LEU A 464 -17.80 -13.47 17.20
N GLN A 465 -18.17 -14.57 17.85
CA GLN A 465 -18.20 -15.92 17.25
C GLN A 465 -19.51 -16.18 16.49
N GLY A 466 -20.41 -15.20 16.42
CA GLY A 466 -21.73 -15.37 15.76
C GLY A 466 -22.74 -16.14 16.60
N GLN A 467 -22.44 -16.48 17.86
CA GLN A 467 -23.37 -17.14 18.75
C GLN A 467 -24.37 -16.13 19.32
N LYS A 468 -25.63 -16.47 19.30
CA LYS A 468 -26.69 -15.64 19.85
C LYS A 468 -26.67 -15.71 21.38
N VAL A 469 -26.41 -14.55 22.02
CA VAL A 469 -26.32 -14.42 23.49
C VAL A 469 -27.60 -13.87 24.12
N ALA A 470 -28.42 -13.13 23.36
CA ALA A 470 -29.73 -12.67 23.82
C ALA A 470 -30.69 -12.46 22.66
N GLN A 471 -32.00 -12.53 22.96
CA GLN A 471 -33.07 -12.17 22.01
C GLN A 471 -34.32 -11.73 22.78
N GLY A 472 -35.13 -10.88 22.13
CA GLY A 472 -36.39 -10.42 22.70
C GLY A 472 -37.17 -9.52 21.77
N LYS A 473 -38.12 -8.78 22.33
CA LYS A 473 -38.96 -7.82 21.62
C LYS A 473 -38.85 -6.46 22.28
N LEU A 474 -38.77 -5.41 21.46
CA LEU A 474 -38.96 -4.04 21.93
C LEU A 474 -40.47 -3.79 22.07
N VAL A 475 -40.88 -3.33 23.23
CA VAL A 475 -42.33 -3.22 23.59
C VAL A 475 -42.79 -1.75 23.61
N ASN A 476 -41.86 -0.82 23.74
CA ASN A 476 -42.16 0.61 23.79
C ASN A 476 -41.85 1.28 22.44
N GLN A 477 -42.72 2.16 21.99
CA GLN A 477 -42.55 2.85 20.72
C GLN A 477 -41.40 3.89 20.68
N PHE A 478 -40.96 4.39 21.86
CA PHE A 478 -39.96 5.46 21.90
C PHE A 478 -38.63 5.02 22.49
N GLU A 479 -38.64 4.36 23.64
CA GLU A 479 -37.43 3.93 24.35
C GLU A 479 -37.58 2.53 24.89
N ASN A 480 -36.58 1.70 24.71
CA ASN A 480 -36.52 0.35 25.23
C ASN A 480 -35.18 0.12 25.94
N TYR A 481 -35.22 -0.61 27.06
CA TYR A 481 -34.01 -1.01 27.76
C TYR A 481 -33.78 -2.50 27.52
N ILE A 482 -32.55 -2.85 27.17
CA ILE A 482 -32.10 -4.22 27.02
C ILE A 482 -31.09 -4.49 28.12
N GLU A 483 -31.33 -5.51 28.92
CA GLU A 483 -30.42 -6.00 29.95
C GLU A 483 -29.67 -7.21 29.44
N LEU A 484 -28.36 -7.25 29.65
CA LEU A 484 -27.48 -8.35 29.33
C LEU A 484 -26.76 -8.78 30.61
N GLU A 485 -27.35 -9.78 31.28
CA GLU A 485 -26.75 -10.38 32.47
C GLU A 485 -25.86 -11.57 32.07
N ASN A 486 -24.77 -11.78 32.81
CA ASN A 486 -23.86 -12.92 32.64
C ASN A 486 -23.18 -13.01 31.26
N VAL A 487 -22.92 -11.89 30.62
CA VAL A 487 -22.10 -11.82 29.40
C VAL A 487 -20.71 -11.26 29.74
N ASN A 488 -19.69 -11.79 29.09
CA ASN A 488 -18.31 -11.33 29.28
C ASN A 488 -18.13 -9.89 28.77
N SER A 489 -17.18 -9.15 29.35
CA SER A 489 -16.75 -7.88 28.77
C SER A 489 -16.26 -8.06 27.34
N GLY A 490 -16.67 -7.18 26.44
CA GLY A 490 -16.31 -7.28 25.05
C GLY A 490 -17.33 -6.70 24.08
N MET A 491 -17.11 -6.98 22.80
CA MET A 491 -17.94 -6.50 21.70
C MET A 491 -19.05 -7.49 21.36
N TYR A 492 -20.25 -6.93 21.08
CA TYR A 492 -21.42 -7.67 20.63
C TYR A 492 -22.10 -6.94 19.46
N LEU A 493 -22.86 -7.67 18.66
CA LEU A 493 -23.67 -7.15 17.57
C LEU A 493 -25.15 -7.19 17.95
N LEU A 494 -25.78 -6.01 18.09
CA LEU A 494 -27.23 -5.90 18.20
C LEU A 494 -27.85 -5.88 16.81
N GLN A 495 -28.80 -6.78 16.56
CA GLN A 495 -29.62 -6.81 15.36
C GLN A 495 -31.09 -6.54 15.74
N LEU A 496 -31.71 -5.56 15.07
CA LEU A 496 -33.14 -5.26 15.20
C LEU A 496 -33.85 -5.62 13.90
N GLU A 497 -34.98 -6.29 14.02
CA GLU A 497 -35.84 -6.67 12.89
C GLU A 497 -37.18 -5.95 13.02
N MET A 498 -37.45 -5.02 12.09
CA MET A 498 -38.64 -4.18 12.07
C MET A 498 -39.51 -4.49 10.84
N GLY A 499 -40.83 -4.52 11.01
CA GLY A 499 -41.80 -4.71 9.92
C GLY A 499 -42.42 -6.08 9.83
N ARG A 500 -43.35 -6.27 8.87
CA ARG A 500 -44.03 -7.55 8.61
C ARG A 500 -43.22 -8.39 7.61
N GLU A 501 -43.48 -9.69 7.54
CA GLU A 501 -42.71 -10.67 6.72
C GLU A 501 -42.46 -10.25 5.27
N SER A 502 -43.37 -9.47 4.68
CA SER A 502 -43.24 -8.98 3.28
C SER A 502 -42.39 -7.68 3.12
N SER A 503 -42.03 -7.02 4.23
CA SER A 503 -41.28 -5.74 4.23
C SER A 503 -40.39 -5.60 5.46
N LYS A 504 -39.65 -6.67 5.77
CA LYS A 504 -38.78 -6.74 6.95
C LYS A 504 -37.53 -5.90 6.72
N LYS A 505 -37.30 -4.91 7.58
CA LYS A 505 -36.07 -4.13 7.67
C LYS A 505 -35.21 -4.68 8.80
N VAL A 506 -33.90 -4.78 8.58
CA VAL A 506 -32.94 -5.27 9.56
C VAL A 506 -31.92 -4.17 9.83
N PHE A 507 -31.79 -3.77 11.08
CA PHE A 507 -30.80 -2.81 11.57
C PHE A 507 -29.74 -3.54 12.40
N ARG A 508 -28.47 -3.16 12.24
CA ARG A 508 -27.37 -3.75 13.00
C ARG A 508 -26.52 -2.65 13.61
N LYS A 509 -26.18 -2.79 14.88
CA LYS A 509 -25.34 -1.81 15.59
C LYS A 509 -24.39 -2.54 16.54
N LYS A 510 -23.14 -2.09 16.58
CA LYS A 510 -22.14 -2.56 17.52
C LYS A 510 -22.43 -2.02 18.92
N ILE A 511 -22.38 -2.90 19.92
CA ILE A 511 -22.47 -2.56 21.34
C ILE A 511 -21.27 -3.12 22.10
N VAL A 512 -20.84 -2.45 23.15
CA VAL A 512 -19.65 -2.83 23.94
C VAL A 512 -20.06 -2.97 25.39
N ASN A 513 -19.82 -4.15 25.98
CA ASN A 513 -19.98 -4.42 27.41
C ASN A 513 -18.62 -4.23 28.12
N GLU A 514 -18.58 -3.42 29.18
CA GLU A 514 -17.39 -3.17 30.01
C GLU A 514 -17.19 -4.22 31.09
#